data_04e9fda1d5ad3b05567cd5bc48bbaed4
#
_entry.id   04e9fda1d5ad3b05567cd5bc48bbaed4
#
_cell.length_a   1.000
_cell.length_b   1.000
_cell.length_c   1.000
_cell.angle_alpha   90.00
_cell.angle_beta   90.00
_cell.angle_gamma   90.00
#
_symmetry.space_group_name_H-M   'P 1'
#
loop_
_entity.id
_entity.type
_entity.pdbx_description
1 polymer ?
#
loop_
_entity_poly.entity_id
_entity_poly.type
_entity_poly.pdbx_seq_one_letter_code
_entity_poly.pdbx_strand_id
1 'polypeptide(L)'
;MQEANIYKNLFSVEDRVALVTGGGTGIGKIIAEVLAKSGSKVYITSRKLDVIKKTAEEINLTKPKYNVNFFSSDISSENGINELVDEFINNEKYLDILINNSGVSWGAPLGNFPYHAWDRIMKLNVAGLFHLTQCLLPYLSKKASLDYPSRIINIGSVMGTAPLGDGPYSYSASKAAVHQITRILAKELAKKMITVNALAPGPFLSKMTEFAVGTEDKEKKIAQNVPIGRIGKPKDIQSSILYLCGLGGSYITGAILPIDGGIHIATGPEIFE
;
A
#
# COMPACT_ATOMS: atom_id res chain seq x y z
N MET A 1 23.03 10.54 25.13
CA MET A 1 22.07 9.41 25.21
C MET A 1 20.61 9.79 24.84
N GLN A 2 20.23 11.07 24.83
CA GLN A 2 18.86 11.50 24.45
C GLN A 2 18.64 11.55 22.92
N GLU A 3 19.61 11.91 22.09
CA GLU A 3 19.44 12.09 20.65
C GLU A 3 19.21 10.77 19.87
N ALA A 4 19.90 9.68 20.24
CA ALA A 4 19.68 8.38 19.60
C ALA A 4 18.25 7.83 19.79
N ASN A 5 17.51 8.36 20.76
CA ASN A 5 16.15 7.94 21.10
C ASN A 5 15.07 8.67 20.28
N ILE A 6 15.35 9.87 19.75
CA ILE A 6 14.37 10.66 18.96
C ILE A 6 13.98 9.93 17.67
N TYR A 7 14.95 9.48 16.87
CA TYR A 7 14.67 8.77 15.62
C TYR A 7 13.91 7.49 15.85
N LYS A 8 14.32 6.72 16.88
CA LYS A 8 13.63 5.49 17.25
C LYS A 8 12.17 5.76 17.63
N ASN A 9 11.90 6.80 18.38
CA ASN A 9 10.54 7.15 18.80
C ASN A 9 9.66 7.64 17.64
N LEU A 10 10.20 8.48 16.75
CA LEU A 10 9.41 9.04 15.64
C LEU A 10 8.99 8.03 14.59
N PHE A 11 9.83 7.03 14.32
CA PHE A 11 9.63 6.03 13.26
C PHE A 11 9.29 4.63 13.79
N SER A 12 9.19 4.47 15.11
CA SER A 12 8.88 3.18 15.72
C SER A 12 7.47 2.74 15.37
N VAL A 13 7.37 1.47 14.98
CA VAL A 13 6.13 0.71 14.81
C VAL A 13 6.17 -0.56 15.66
N GLU A 14 7.04 -0.57 16.68
CA GLU A 14 7.22 -1.71 17.57
C GLU A 14 5.93 -2.04 18.32
N ASP A 15 5.62 -3.32 18.43
CA ASP A 15 4.42 -3.89 19.07
C ASP A 15 3.07 -3.48 18.41
N ARG A 16 3.11 -2.83 17.24
CA ARG A 16 1.92 -2.54 16.46
C ARG A 16 1.43 -3.79 15.73
N VAL A 17 0.13 -4.03 15.76
CA VAL A 17 -0.53 -5.08 14.96
C VAL A 17 -0.85 -4.53 13.59
N ALA A 18 -0.32 -5.18 12.55
CA ALA A 18 -0.46 -4.75 11.16
C ALA A 18 -1.07 -5.83 10.27
N LEU A 19 -2.00 -5.45 9.40
CA LEU A 19 -2.54 -6.28 8.32
C LEU A 19 -2.16 -5.69 6.96
N VAL A 20 -1.50 -6.49 6.11
CA VAL A 20 -1.06 -6.08 4.77
C VAL A 20 -1.73 -6.92 3.71
N THR A 21 -2.63 -6.32 2.93
CA THR A 21 -3.25 -7.02 1.80
C THR A 21 -2.31 -7.07 0.59
N GLY A 22 -2.33 -8.19 -0.15
CA GLY A 22 -1.36 -8.39 -1.24
C GLY A 22 0.09 -8.49 -0.75
N GLY A 23 0.31 -8.91 0.50
CA GLY A 23 1.62 -8.96 1.16
C GLY A 23 2.60 -10.00 0.61
N GLY A 24 2.18 -10.85 -0.32
CA GLY A 24 2.99 -11.94 -0.84
C GLY A 24 4.04 -11.55 -1.90
N THR A 25 3.96 -10.38 -2.51
CA THR A 25 4.88 -9.96 -3.59
C THR A 25 5.00 -8.43 -3.70
N GLY A 26 6.00 -7.95 -4.44
CA GLY A 26 6.13 -6.54 -4.82
C GLY A 26 6.10 -5.59 -3.62
N ILE A 27 5.38 -4.48 -3.76
CA ILE A 27 5.29 -3.44 -2.74
C ILE A 27 4.72 -3.99 -1.42
N GLY A 28 3.71 -4.86 -1.48
CA GLY A 28 3.14 -5.46 -0.27
C GLY A 28 4.15 -6.30 0.53
N LYS A 29 5.00 -7.09 -0.14
CA LYS A 29 6.09 -7.84 0.51
C LYS A 29 7.11 -6.89 1.14
N ILE A 30 7.51 -5.82 0.43
CA ILE A 30 8.44 -4.80 0.95
C ILE A 30 7.89 -4.16 2.22
N ILE A 31 6.59 -3.85 2.25
CA ILE A 31 5.91 -3.27 3.41
C ILE A 31 5.84 -4.27 4.56
N ALA A 32 5.43 -5.51 4.31
CA ALA A 32 5.36 -6.55 5.35
C ALA A 32 6.73 -6.80 5.99
N GLU A 33 7.78 -6.84 5.17
CA GLU A 33 9.16 -7.04 5.61
C GLU A 33 9.65 -5.90 6.52
N VAL A 34 9.44 -4.64 6.13
CA VAL A 34 9.90 -3.51 6.95
C VAL A 34 9.14 -3.42 8.26
N LEU A 35 7.81 -3.63 8.27
CA LEU A 35 7.02 -3.62 9.49
C LEU A 35 7.45 -4.74 10.45
N ALA A 36 7.67 -5.97 9.95
CA ALA A 36 8.13 -7.09 10.76
C ALA A 36 9.54 -6.85 11.34
N LYS A 37 10.48 -6.39 10.52
CA LYS A 37 11.86 -6.06 10.96
C LYS A 37 11.90 -4.89 11.95
N SER A 38 10.90 -4.01 11.91
CA SER A 38 10.75 -2.89 12.85
C SER A 38 9.93 -3.25 14.09
N GLY A 39 9.65 -4.54 14.32
CA GLY A 39 9.06 -5.04 15.56
C GLY A 39 7.54 -5.07 15.58
N SER A 40 6.85 -4.86 14.46
CA SER A 40 5.39 -5.04 14.38
C SER A 40 5.00 -6.51 14.31
N LYS A 41 3.82 -6.85 14.83
CA LYS A 41 3.15 -8.14 14.62
C LYS A 41 2.39 -8.08 13.29
N VAL A 42 2.89 -8.76 12.26
CA VAL A 42 2.42 -8.59 10.89
C VAL A 42 1.62 -9.79 10.43
N TYR A 43 0.48 -9.52 9.84
CA TYR A 43 -0.36 -10.44 9.09
C TYR A 43 -0.37 -10.05 7.62
N ILE A 44 -0.17 -11.02 6.73
CA ILE A 44 -0.23 -10.80 5.28
C ILE A 44 -1.36 -11.62 4.67
N THR A 45 -2.01 -11.08 3.64
CA THR A 45 -3.04 -11.83 2.92
C THR A 45 -2.90 -11.70 1.41
N SER A 46 -3.23 -12.77 0.71
CA SER A 46 -3.48 -12.80 -0.73
C SER A 46 -4.22 -14.08 -1.12
N ARG A 47 -4.69 -14.17 -2.37
CA ARG A 47 -5.40 -15.36 -2.89
C ARG A 47 -4.52 -16.60 -3.08
N LYS A 48 -3.20 -16.41 -3.24
CA LYS A 48 -2.27 -17.50 -3.54
C LYS A 48 -1.57 -17.96 -2.27
N LEU A 49 -2.11 -18.99 -1.65
CA LEU A 49 -1.61 -19.54 -0.38
C LEU A 49 -0.11 -19.85 -0.41
N ASP A 50 0.36 -20.55 -1.43
CA ASP A 50 1.77 -20.94 -1.54
C ASP A 50 2.71 -19.73 -1.59
N VAL A 51 2.27 -18.65 -2.28
CA VAL A 51 3.06 -17.42 -2.39
C VAL A 51 3.16 -16.70 -1.05
N ILE A 52 2.05 -16.54 -0.33
CA ILE A 52 2.08 -15.83 0.96
C ILE A 52 2.79 -16.65 2.03
N LYS A 53 2.61 -17.98 2.04
CA LYS A 53 3.32 -18.89 2.93
C LYS A 53 4.84 -18.77 2.74
N LYS A 54 5.30 -18.89 1.50
CA LYS A 54 6.72 -18.72 1.17
C LYS A 54 7.25 -17.35 1.60
N THR A 55 6.48 -16.28 1.37
CA THR A 55 6.88 -14.93 1.77
C THR A 55 6.96 -14.79 3.29
N ALA A 56 6.00 -15.33 4.04
CA ALA A 56 6.05 -15.33 5.50
C ALA A 56 7.28 -16.10 6.02
N GLU A 57 7.56 -17.29 5.46
CA GLU A 57 8.75 -18.08 5.81
C GLU A 57 10.05 -17.31 5.54
N GLU A 58 10.18 -16.68 4.36
CA GLU A 58 11.37 -15.86 4.01
C GLU A 58 11.58 -14.70 4.99
N ILE A 59 10.51 -14.00 5.38
CA ILE A 59 10.62 -12.90 6.36
C ILE A 59 10.98 -13.48 7.74
N ASN A 60 10.38 -14.60 8.16
CA ASN A 60 10.61 -15.22 9.45
C ASN A 60 12.06 -15.75 9.61
N LEU A 61 12.72 -16.12 8.51
CA LEU A 61 14.15 -16.46 8.52
C LEU A 61 15.03 -15.28 8.98
N THR A 62 14.58 -14.04 8.86
CA THR A 62 15.28 -12.84 9.36
C THR A 62 15.14 -12.66 10.88
N LYS A 63 14.43 -13.56 11.55
CA LYS A 63 14.16 -13.56 12.99
C LYS A 63 13.59 -12.24 13.52
N PRO A 64 12.44 -11.77 12.98
CA PRO A 64 11.76 -10.59 13.50
C PRO A 64 11.28 -10.85 14.95
N LYS A 65 10.91 -9.78 15.67
CA LYS A 65 10.37 -9.88 17.04
C LYS A 65 9.13 -10.80 17.11
N TYR A 66 8.27 -10.73 16.11
CA TYR A 66 7.08 -11.57 15.93
C TYR A 66 7.14 -12.26 14.58
N ASN A 67 6.78 -13.53 14.52
CA ASN A 67 6.63 -14.21 13.25
C ASN A 67 5.51 -13.58 12.43
N VAL A 68 5.75 -13.39 11.13
CA VAL A 68 4.73 -13.00 10.17
C VAL A 68 3.75 -14.15 9.97
N ASN A 69 2.47 -13.87 10.17
CA ASN A 69 1.38 -14.80 9.93
C ASN A 69 0.69 -14.47 8.59
N PHE A 70 -0.09 -15.41 8.06
CA PHE A 70 -0.74 -15.23 6.76
C PHE A 70 -2.11 -15.85 6.71
N PHE A 71 -3.00 -15.24 5.89
CA PHE A 71 -4.34 -15.73 5.58
C PHE A 71 -4.53 -15.77 4.07
N SER A 72 -5.15 -16.84 3.55
CA SER A 72 -5.53 -16.89 2.13
C SER A 72 -6.92 -16.30 1.98
N SER A 73 -7.05 -15.20 1.21
CA SER A 73 -8.34 -14.54 1.01
C SER A 73 -8.45 -13.84 -0.34
N ASP A 74 -9.65 -13.79 -0.90
CA ASP A 74 -10.00 -12.96 -2.06
C ASP A 74 -10.78 -11.72 -1.64
N ILE A 75 -10.10 -10.62 -1.44
CA ILE A 75 -10.73 -9.34 -1.08
C ILE A 75 -11.48 -8.65 -2.23
N SER A 76 -11.61 -9.28 -3.39
CA SER A 76 -12.51 -8.82 -4.45
C SER A 76 -13.96 -9.30 -4.25
N SER A 77 -14.22 -10.09 -3.23
CA SER A 77 -15.54 -10.59 -2.86
C SER A 77 -15.88 -10.30 -1.40
N GLU A 78 -17.14 -10.04 -1.13
CA GLU A 78 -17.65 -9.81 0.21
C GLU A 78 -17.41 -11.02 1.13
N ASN A 79 -17.68 -12.24 0.66
CA ASN A 79 -17.45 -13.46 1.42
C ASN A 79 -15.97 -13.62 1.81
N GLY A 80 -15.03 -13.41 0.85
CA GLY A 80 -13.61 -13.53 1.15
C GLY A 80 -13.12 -12.44 2.12
N ILE A 81 -13.74 -11.26 2.13
CA ILE A 81 -13.45 -10.22 3.11
C ILE A 81 -13.96 -10.64 4.50
N ASN A 82 -15.18 -11.14 4.59
CA ASN A 82 -15.75 -11.59 5.86
C ASN A 82 -14.93 -12.73 6.47
N GLU A 83 -14.58 -13.75 5.66
CA GLU A 83 -13.67 -14.84 6.08
C GLU A 83 -12.31 -14.31 6.59
N LEU A 84 -11.71 -13.35 5.89
CA LEU A 84 -10.46 -12.73 6.33
C LEU A 84 -10.62 -12.02 7.67
N VAL A 85 -11.70 -11.26 7.83
CA VAL A 85 -11.96 -10.53 9.07
C VAL A 85 -12.17 -11.52 10.22
N ASP A 86 -12.95 -12.59 10.04
CA ASP A 86 -13.20 -13.62 11.05
C ASP A 86 -11.88 -14.32 11.45
N GLU A 87 -11.05 -14.69 10.49
CA GLU A 87 -9.72 -15.26 10.80
C GLU A 87 -8.84 -14.27 11.56
N PHE A 88 -8.84 -13.00 11.15
CA PHE A 88 -8.04 -11.98 11.83
C PHE A 88 -8.49 -11.77 13.28
N ILE A 89 -9.78 -11.62 13.53
CA ILE A 89 -10.32 -11.35 14.87
C ILE A 89 -10.21 -12.52 15.84
N ASN A 90 -10.11 -13.75 15.32
CA ASN A 90 -9.81 -14.94 16.13
C ASN A 90 -8.36 -14.92 16.65
N ASN A 91 -7.46 -14.22 15.98
CA ASN A 91 -6.05 -14.09 16.35
C ASN A 91 -5.73 -12.78 17.08
N GLU A 92 -6.44 -11.67 16.74
CA GLU A 92 -6.16 -10.34 17.26
C GLU A 92 -7.44 -9.62 17.71
N LYS A 93 -7.33 -8.91 18.81
CA LYS A 93 -8.45 -8.16 19.39
C LYS A 93 -8.53 -6.71 18.90
N TYR A 94 -7.52 -6.21 18.23
CA TYR A 94 -7.39 -4.85 17.70
C TYR A 94 -6.46 -4.83 16.50
N LEU A 95 -6.50 -3.74 15.74
CA LEU A 95 -5.64 -3.49 14.59
C LEU A 95 -5.08 -2.06 14.70
N ASP A 96 -3.77 -1.91 14.59
CA ASP A 96 -3.12 -0.59 14.63
C ASP A 96 -2.82 -0.05 13.24
N ILE A 97 -2.48 -0.93 12.28
CA ILE A 97 -2.04 -0.55 10.94
C ILE A 97 -2.74 -1.43 9.90
N LEU A 98 -3.53 -0.81 9.03
CA LEU A 98 -4.11 -1.46 7.85
C LEU A 98 -3.42 -0.95 6.58
N ILE A 99 -2.80 -1.85 5.82
CA ILE A 99 -2.20 -1.55 4.53
C ILE A 99 -3.07 -2.17 3.43
N ASN A 100 -3.82 -1.33 2.75
CA ASN A 100 -4.62 -1.70 1.58
C ASN A 100 -3.74 -1.65 0.32
N ASN A 101 -3.02 -2.75 0.05
CA ASN A 101 -2.09 -2.82 -1.07
C ASN A 101 -2.57 -3.74 -2.20
N SER A 102 -3.49 -4.66 -1.95
CA SER A 102 -4.00 -5.53 -3.01
C SER A 102 -4.54 -4.72 -4.19
N GLY A 103 -4.16 -5.11 -5.39
CA GLY A 103 -4.63 -4.47 -6.61
C GLY A 103 -4.20 -5.22 -7.85
N VAL A 104 -4.86 -4.92 -8.94
CA VAL A 104 -4.55 -5.43 -10.29
C VAL A 104 -4.59 -4.28 -11.28
N SER A 105 -3.87 -4.45 -12.40
CA SER A 105 -3.92 -3.53 -13.54
C SER A 105 -4.37 -4.28 -14.79
N TRP A 106 -4.83 -3.51 -15.74
CA TRP A 106 -5.12 -3.96 -17.10
C TRP A 106 -4.92 -2.79 -18.04
N GLY A 107 -4.42 -3.06 -19.25
CA GLY A 107 -4.24 -2.05 -20.29
C GLY A 107 -4.55 -2.62 -21.67
N ALA A 108 -5.19 -1.80 -22.50
CA ALA A 108 -5.44 -2.06 -23.91
C ALA A 108 -5.64 -0.72 -24.62
N PRO A 109 -5.43 -0.63 -25.95
CA PRO A 109 -5.75 0.56 -26.75
C PRO A 109 -7.23 0.94 -26.61
N LEU A 110 -7.55 2.25 -26.73
CA LEU A 110 -8.91 2.77 -26.54
C LEU A 110 -9.96 2.03 -27.40
N GLY A 111 -9.66 1.71 -28.65
CA GLY A 111 -10.58 1.00 -29.55
C GLY A 111 -10.85 -0.45 -29.19
N ASN A 112 -10.03 -1.08 -28.31
CA ASN A 112 -10.10 -2.50 -27.97
C ASN A 112 -10.17 -2.74 -26.46
N PHE A 113 -10.54 -1.73 -25.67
CA PHE A 113 -10.59 -1.87 -24.21
C PHE A 113 -11.84 -2.65 -23.79
N PRO A 114 -11.71 -3.84 -23.15
CA PRO A 114 -12.87 -4.69 -22.87
C PRO A 114 -13.64 -4.19 -21.66
N TYR A 115 -14.98 -4.15 -21.74
CA TYR A 115 -15.85 -3.67 -20.67
C TYR A 115 -15.66 -4.43 -19.35
N HIS A 116 -15.50 -5.76 -19.40
CA HIS A 116 -15.33 -6.59 -18.20
C HIS A 116 -14.05 -6.27 -17.39
N ALA A 117 -13.06 -5.62 -18.00
CA ALA A 117 -11.85 -5.21 -17.29
C ALA A 117 -12.15 -4.13 -16.22
N TRP A 118 -13.22 -3.33 -16.41
CA TRP A 118 -13.67 -2.36 -15.42
C TRP A 118 -14.13 -3.04 -14.13
N ASP A 119 -15.01 -4.03 -14.23
CA ASP A 119 -15.57 -4.73 -13.06
C ASP A 119 -14.49 -5.37 -12.22
N ARG A 120 -13.57 -6.09 -12.85
CA ARG A 120 -12.48 -6.77 -12.15
C ARG A 120 -11.59 -5.80 -11.38
N ILE A 121 -11.26 -4.67 -12.00
CA ILE A 121 -10.36 -3.67 -11.40
C ILE A 121 -11.09 -2.90 -10.31
N MET A 122 -12.29 -2.43 -10.56
CA MET A 122 -13.05 -1.66 -9.56
C MET A 122 -13.43 -2.50 -8.35
N LYS A 123 -13.82 -3.76 -8.53
CA LYS A 123 -14.14 -4.68 -7.43
C LYS A 123 -12.95 -4.86 -6.49
N LEU A 124 -11.75 -5.12 -7.00
CA LEU A 124 -10.59 -5.36 -6.14
C LEU A 124 -9.98 -4.06 -5.62
N ASN A 125 -9.67 -3.11 -6.54
CA ASN A 125 -8.87 -1.93 -6.18
C ASN A 125 -9.66 -0.89 -5.37
N VAL A 126 -10.98 -0.88 -5.48
CA VAL A 126 -11.85 0.15 -4.89
C VAL A 126 -12.82 -0.46 -3.89
N ALA A 127 -13.76 -1.29 -4.36
CA ALA A 127 -14.81 -1.83 -3.51
C ALA A 127 -14.24 -2.73 -2.40
N GLY A 128 -13.32 -3.63 -2.73
CA GLY A 128 -12.68 -4.52 -1.75
C GLY A 128 -11.86 -3.77 -0.69
N LEU A 129 -11.08 -2.76 -1.12
CA LEU A 129 -10.36 -1.88 -0.21
C LEU A 129 -11.30 -1.19 0.78
N PHE A 130 -12.39 -0.59 0.26
CA PHE A 130 -13.35 0.13 1.07
C PHE A 130 -14.08 -0.80 2.04
N HIS A 131 -14.60 -1.92 1.54
CA HIS A 131 -15.37 -2.87 2.34
C HIS A 131 -14.51 -3.52 3.46
N LEU A 132 -13.28 -3.91 3.16
CA LEU A 132 -12.34 -4.41 4.17
C LEU A 132 -12.08 -3.35 5.27
N THR A 133 -11.87 -2.10 4.86
CA THR A 133 -11.67 -0.98 5.81
C THR A 133 -12.89 -0.82 6.70
N GLN A 134 -14.11 -0.90 6.15
CA GLN A 134 -15.37 -0.81 6.87
C GLN A 134 -15.51 -1.95 7.90
N CYS A 135 -15.26 -3.20 7.51
CA CYS A 135 -15.33 -4.36 8.38
C CYS A 135 -14.32 -4.32 9.54
N LEU A 136 -13.12 -3.78 9.28
CA LEU A 136 -12.07 -3.67 10.29
C LEU A 136 -12.14 -2.40 11.15
N LEU A 137 -13.06 -1.47 10.85
CA LEU A 137 -13.19 -0.21 11.58
C LEU A 137 -13.37 -0.36 13.10
N PRO A 138 -14.18 -1.31 13.63
CA PRO A 138 -14.29 -1.52 15.08
C PRO A 138 -12.95 -1.89 15.74
N TYR A 139 -12.10 -2.62 15.04
CA TYR A 139 -10.79 -3.08 15.52
C TYR A 139 -9.73 -2.01 15.43
N LEU A 140 -9.76 -1.19 14.37
CA LEU A 140 -8.91 0.00 14.20
C LEU A 140 -9.21 1.05 15.28
N SER A 141 -10.46 1.20 15.68
CA SER A 141 -10.86 2.19 16.69
C SER A 141 -10.53 1.76 18.13
N LYS A 142 -10.24 0.48 18.37
CA LYS A 142 -10.25 -0.11 19.71
C LYS A 142 -9.14 0.40 20.62
N LYS A 143 -7.93 0.65 20.07
CA LYS A 143 -6.77 1.17 20.80
C LYS A 143 -6.34 2.56 20.31
N ALA A 144 -7.00 3.09 19.29
CA ALA A 144 -6.67 4.39 18.74
C ALA A 144 -6.80 5.49 19.79
N SER A 145 -5.78 6.34 19.89
CA SER A 145 -5.74 7.47 20.81
C SER A 145 -5.04 8.67 20.16
N LEU A 146 -5.08 9.84 20.83
CA LEU A 146 -4.37 11.04 20.35
C LEU A 146 -2.86 10.81 20.22
N ASP A 147 -2.27 10.13 21.20
CA ASP A 147 -0.83 9.85 21.19
C ASP A 147 -0.43 8.75 20.20
N TYR A 148 -1.34 7.78 20.01
CA TYR A 148 -1.12 6.62 19.12
C TYR A 148 -2.32 6.37 18.22
N PRO A 149 -2.58 7.23 17.22
CA PRO A 149 -3.66 6.99 16.26
C PRO A 149 -3.42 5.69 15.47
N SER A 150 -4.50 4.99 15.11
CA SER A 150 -4.40 3.89 14.15
C SER A 150 -4.15 4.42 12.73
N ARG A 151 -3.60 3.59 11.88
CA ARG A 151 -3.13 3.96 10.55
C ARG A 151 -3.84 3.16 9.47
N ILE A 152 -4.37 3.84 8.47
CA ILE A 152 -4.79 3.23 7.21
C ILE A 152 -3.92 3.80 6.10
N ILE A 153 -3.17 2.94 5.43
CA ILE A 153 -2.36 3.32 4.27
C ILE A 153 -2.90 2.62 3.04
N ASN A 154 -3.42 3.40 2.11
CA ASN A 154 -3.89 2.91 0.83
C ASN A 154 -2.78 2.98 -0.22
N ILE A 155 -2.56 1.93 -0.97
CA ILE A 155 -1.60 1.97 -2.07
C ILE A 155 -2.32 2.44 -3.34
N GLY A 156 -2.19 3.73 -3.60
CA GLY A 156 -2.61 4.40 -4.81
C GLY A 156 -1.68 4.10 -5.99
N SER A 157 -1.45 5.08 -6.80
CA SER A 157 -0.46 5.10 -7.89
C SER A 157 -0.29 6.53 -8.37
N VAL A 158 0.89 6.87 -8.88
CA VAL A 158 1.09 8.10 -9.64
C VAL A 158 0.07 8.26 -10.79
N MET A 159 -0.37 7.15 -11.39
CA MET A 159 -1.40 7.13 -12.45
C MET A 159 -2.80 7.50 -11.96
N GLY A 160 -3.03 7.60 -10.66
CA GLY A 160 -4.25 8.17 -10.08
C GLY A 160 -4.22 9.71 -10.02
N THR A 161 -3.06 10.32 -10.28
CA THR A 161 -2.85 11.78 -10.25
C THR A 161 -2.49 12.34 -11.62
N ALA A 162 -1.63 11.64 -12.37
CA ALA A 162 -1.12 12.09 -13.67
C ALA A 162 -1.33 11.03 -14.76
N PRO A 163 -1.65 11.42 -16.01
CA PRO A 163 -1.80 10.49 -17.14
C PRO A 163 -0.43 10.11 -17.70
N LEU A 164 0.20 9.07 -17.16
CA LEU A 164 1.54 8.64 -17.55
C LEU A 164 1.59 7.65 -18.72
N GLY A 165 0.51 7.42 -19.41
CA GLY A 165 0.49 6.54 -20.57
C GLY A 165 -0.91 6.13 -20.98
N ASP A 166 -1.03 5.67 -22.21
CA ASP A 166 -2.27 5.20 -22.80
C ASP A 166 -2.55 3.73 -22.42
N GLY A 167 -3.83 3.37 -22.35
CA GLY A 167 -4.25 1.99 -22.18
C GLY A 167 -4.74 1.58 -20.82
N PRO A 168 -4.17 1.96 -19.67
CA PRO A 168 -4.63 1.51 -18.35
C PRO A 168 -5.79 2.34 -17.78
N TYR A 169 -6.84 2.58 -18.57
CA TYR A 169 -7.97 3.46 -18.23
C TYR A 169 -8.64 3.11 -16.91
N SER A 170 -9.11 1.87 -16.76
CA SER A 170 -9.79 1.43 -15.54
C SER A 170 -8.85 1.39 -14.33
N TYR A 171 -7.57 1.09 -14.54
CA TYR A 171 -6.57 1.13 -13.48
C TYR A 171 -6.35 2.56 -12.97
N SER A 172 -6.08 3.52 -13.86
CA SER A 172 -5.87 4.92 -13.49
C SER A 172 -7.11 5.49 -12.80
N ALA A 173 -8.31 5.22 -13.34
CA ALA A 173 -9.57 5.61 -12.71
C ALA A 173 -9.73 4.99 -11.31
N SER A 174 -9.39 3.71 -11.12
CA SER A 174 -9.45 3.06 -9.81
C SER A 174 -8.50 3.69 -8.81
N LYS A 175 -7.29 4.09 -9.25
CA LYS A 175 -6.30 4.73 -8.38
C LYS A 175 -6.68 6.17 -8.03
N ALA A 176 -7.31 6.90 -8.94
CA ALA A 176 -7.92 8.20 -8.65
C ALA A 176 -9.07 8.06 -7.62
N ALA A 177 -9.92 7.02 -7.75
CA ALA A 177 -10.94 6.69 -6.77
C ALA A 177 -10.35 6.38 -5.38
N VAL A 178 -9.26 5.60 -5.32
CA VAL A 178 -8.54 5.33 -4.06
C VAL A 178 -8.03 6.62 -3.41
N HIS A 179 -7.47 7.56 -4.21
CA HIS A 179 -7.03 8.85 -3.70
C HIS A 179 -8.20 9.65 -3.10
N GLN A 180 -9.36 9.66 -3.77
CA GLN A 180 -10.52 10.40 -3.27
C GLN A 180 -11.13 9.73 -2.02
N ILE A 181 -11.26 8.40 -2.01
CA ILE A 181 -11.72 7.64 -0.84
C ILE A 181 -10.79 7.88 0.36
N THR A 182 -9.47 7.95 0.14
CA THR A 182 -8.50 8.28 1.18
C THR A 182 -8.83 9.61 1.86
N ARG A 183 -9.13 10.66 1.10
CA ARG A 183 -9.49 11.98 1.64
C ARG A 183 -10.83 11.96 2.39
N ILE A 184 -11.82 11.25 1.86
CA ILE A 184 -13.14 11.11 2.51
C ILE A 184 -12.99 10.39 3.85
N LEU A 185 -12.34 9.24 3.86
CA LEU A 185 -12.12 8.45 5.07
C LEU A 185 -11.25 9.19 6.09
N ALA A 186 -10.24 9.94 5.63
CA ALA A 186 -9.40 10.77 6.51
C ALA A 186 -10.23 11.79 7.30
N LYS A 187 -11.13 12.51 6.60
CA LYS A 187 -12.05 13.47 7.24
C LYS A 187 -13.01 12.78 8.22
N GLU A 188 -13.59 11.67 7.82
CA GLU A 188 -14.60 10.96 8.61
C GLU A 188 -14.00 10.30 9.86
N LEU A 189 -12.82 9.64 9.71
CA LEU A 189 -12.23 8.83 10.75
C LEU A 189 -11.29 9.61 11.70
N ALA A 190 -10.98 10.86 11.42
CA ALA A 190 -10.12 11.69 12.28
C ALA A 190 -10.64 11.75 13.73
N LYS A 191 -11.96 11.88 13.93
CA LYS A 191 -12.58 11.89 15.26
C LYS A 191 -12.47 10.55 16.00
N LYS A 192 -12.15 9.47 15.28
CA LYS A 192 -11.90 8.13 15.86
C LYS A 192 -10.41 7.88 16.09
N MET A 193 -9.57 8.90 16.00
CA MET A 193 -8.11 8.81 16.12
C MET A 193 -7.51 7.81 15.12
N ILE A 194 -8.00 7.85 13.89
CA ILE A 194 -7.51 7.04 12.78
C ILE A 194 -7.04 7.99 11.68
N THR A 195 -5.77 7.90 11.29
CA THR A 195 -5.26 8.61 10.12
C THR A 195 -5.38 7.75 8.88
N VAL A 196 -5.74 8.36 7.76
CA VAL A 196 -5.88 7.67 6.47
C VAL A 196 -5.06 8.43 5.43
N ASN A 197 -4.06 7.76 4.87
CA ASN A 197 -3.20 8.35 3.84
C ASN A 197 -3.02 7.36 2.67
N ALA A 198 -2.58 7.87 1.54
CA ALA A 198 -2.19 7.01 0.42
C ALA A 198 -0.73 7.23 0.04
N LEU A 199 -0.04 6.15 -0.32
CA LEU A 199 1.18 6.22 -1.13
C LEU A 199 0.78 6.19 -2.60
N ALA A 200 1.41 7.02 -3.41
CA ALA A 200 1.27 7.02 -4.87
C ALA A 200 2.61 6.63 -5.53
N PRO A 201 2.92 5.32 -5.60
CA PRO A 201 4.17 4.87 -6.21
C PRO A 201 4.21 5.18 -7.71
N GLY A 202 5.41 5.57 -8.18
CA GLY A 202 5.80 5.60 -9.57
C GLY A 202 6.28 4.23 -10.06
N PRO A 203 7.25 4.19 -10.98
CA PRO A 203 7.80 2.94 -11.48
C PRO A 203 8.67 2.25 -10.42
N PHE A 204 8.23 1.05 -10.00
CA PHE A 204 8.96 0.12 -9.14
C PHE A 204 9.05 -1.25 -9.81
N LEU A 205 10.12 -1.99 -9.59
CA LEU A 205 10.19 -3.38 -10.01
C LEU A 205 9.22 -4.23 -9.19
N SER A 206 8.26 -4.85 -9.86
CA SER A 206 7.29 -5.76 -9.28
C SER A 206 6.79 -6.75 -10.33
N LYS A 207 6.12 -7.84 -9.93
CA LYS A 207 5.47 -8.75 -10.91
C LYS A 207 4.46 -8.03 -11.82
N MET A 208 3.84 -6.96 -11.34
CA MET A 208 2.89 -6.16 -12.11
C MET A 208 3.58 -5.31 -13.19
N THR A 209 4.82 -4.89 -12.93
CA THR A 209 5.61 -4.00 -13.81
C THR A 209 6.75 -4.72 -14.53
N GLU A 210 6.94 -6.02 -14.29
CA GLU A 210 8.02 -6.83 -14.85
C GLU A 210 8.04 -6.78 -16.39
N PHE A 211 6.88 -6.75 -17.04
CA PHE A 211 6.77 -6.58 -18.48
C PHE A 211 7.36 -5.25 -18.98
N ALA A 212 7.33 -4.21 -18.15
CA ALA A 212 7.82 -2.87 -18.48
C ALA A 212 9.24 -2.58 -17.93
N VAL A 213 9.62 -3.21 -16.80
CA VAL A 213 10.84 -2.89 -16.03
C VAL A 213 11.76 -4.10 -15.85
N GLY A 214 11.36 -5.30 -16.32
CA GLY A 214 12.00 -6.58 -16.00
C GLY A 214 13.37 -6.84 -16.62
N THR A 215 13.93 -5.92 -17.39
CA THR A 215 15.31 -6.00 -17.92
C THR A 215 16.05 -4.72 -17.68
N GLU A 216 17.40 -4.78 -17.59
CA GLU A 216 18.25 -3.60 -17.33
C GLU A 216 18.03 -2.49 -18.36
N ASP A 217 17.86 -2.85 -19.64
CA ASP A 217 17.63 -1.86 -20.72
C ASP A 217 16.26 -1.18 -20.58
N LYS A 218 15.21 -1.95 -20.20
CA LYS A 218 13.89 -1.38 -19.95
C LYS A 218 13.90 -0.50 -18.71
N GLU A 219 14.61 -0.90 -17.65
CA GLU A 219 14.76 -0.10 -16.44
C GLU A 219 15.45 1.23 -16.77
N LYS A 220 16.57 1.20 -17.50
CA LYS A 220 17.28 2.42 -17.96
C LYS A 220 16.37 3.33 -18.77
N LYS A 221 15.61 2.76 -19.73
CA LYS A 221 14.69 3.54 -20.56
C LYS A 221 13.59 4.23 -19.74
N ILE A 222 13.03 3.55 -18.72
CA ILE A 222 12.03 4.15 -17.83
C ILE A 222 12.70 5.20 -16.93
N ALA A 223 13.88 4.90 -16.38
CA ALA A 223 14.63 5.81 -15.53
C ALA A 223 14.94 7.16 -16.18
N GLN A 224 15.18 7.18 -17.51
CA GLN A 224 15.38 8.41 -18.28
C GLN A 224 14.16 9.35 -18.28
N ASN A 225 12.94 8.80 -18.08
CA ASN A 225 11.70 9.58 -18.00
C ASN A 225 11.33 9.97 -16.55
N VAL A 226 12.13 9.56 -15.56
CA VAL A 226 11.92 9.94 -14.15
C VAL A 226 12.87 11.09 -13.83
N PRO A 227 12.39 12.25 -13.36
CA PRO A 227 13.25 13.41 -13.10
C PRO A 227 14.48 13.13 -12.22
N ILE A 228 14.34 12.27 -11.19
CA ILE A 228 15.47 11.86 -10.34
C ILE A 228 16.42 10.82 -11.01
N GLY A 229 16.16 10.40 -12.25
CA GLY A 229 17.04 9.54 -13.06
C GLY A 229 17.05 8.05 -12.67
N ARG A 230 16.10 7.56 -11.87
CA ARG A 230 16.04 6.15 -11.49
C ARG A 230 14.60 5.69 -11.20
N ILE A 231 14.36 4.40 -11.25
CA ILE A 231 13.14 3.80 -10.71
C ILE A 231 13.20 3.74 -9.17
N GLY A 232 12.05 3.51 -8.54
CA GLY A 232 11.93 3.35 -7.09
C GLY A 232 12.58 2.06 -6.59
N LYS A 233 13.20 2.14 -5.42
CA LYS A 233 13.86 1.02 -4.71
C LYS A 233 13.06 0.63 -3.45
N PRO A 234 13.23 -0.58 -2.92
CA PRO A 234 12.53 -1.00 -1.69
C PRO A 234 12.63 0.00 -0.54
N LYS A 235 13.80 0.63 -0.35
CA LYS A 235 14.02 1.63 0.70
C LYS A 235 13.11 2.86 0.58
N ASP A 236 12.71 3.24 -0.63
CA ASP A 236 11.84 4.39 -0.85
C ASP A 236 10.43 4.13 -0.31
N ILE A 237 9.93 2.88 -0.43
CA ILE A 237 8.67 2.46 0.19
C ILE A 237 8.83 2.26 1.70
N GLN A 238 9.91 1.61 2.13
CA GLN A 238 10.15 1.30 3.54
C GLN A 238 10.19 2.56 4.41
N SER A 239 10.94 3.59 3.97
CA SER A 239 11.02 4.87 4.69
C SER A 239 9.67 5.57 4.79
N SER A 240 8.90 5.60 3.70
CA SER A 240 7.58 6.23 3.66
C SER A 240 6.57 5.53 4.57
N ILE A 241 6.62 4.21 4.64
CA ILE A 241 5.77 3.41 5.56
C ILE A 241 6.13 3.70 7.01
N LEU A 242 7.40 3.67 7.37
CA LEU A 242 7.81 3.95 8.76
C LEU A 242 7.47 5.39 9.16
N TYR A 243 7.61 6.34 8.24
CA TYR A 243 7.21 7.73 8.47
C TYR A 243 5.71 7.87 8.76
N LEU A 244 4.85 7.33 7.89
CA LEU A 244 3.40 7.47 8.04
C LEU A 244 2.83 6.60 9.18
N CYS A 245 3.43 5.44 9.46
CA CYS A 245 2.96 4.52 10.48
C CYS A 245 3.54 4.80 11.87
N GLY A 246 4.71 5.42 11.97
CA GLY A 246 5.31 5.85 13.21
C GLY A 246 4.65 7.07 13.85
N LEU A 247 5.19 7.53 14.96
CA LEU A 247 4.68 8.70 15.68
C LEU A 247 4.81 9.98 14.84
N GLY A 248 5.87 10.09 14.02
CA GLY A 248 6.07 11.24 13.12
C GLY A 248 4.93 11.46 12.12
N GLY A 249 4.16 10.41 11.78
CA GLY A 249 2.97 10.49 10.93
C GLY A 249 1.65 10.75 11.67
N SER A 250 1.66 10.98 13.00
CA SER A 250 0.44 11.08 13.81
C SER A 250 -0.46 12.27 13.46
N TYR A 251 0.11 13.33 12.89
CA TYR A 251 -0.62 14.53 12.48
C TYR A 251 -0.84 14.64 10.97
N ILE A 252 -0.59 13.54 10.24
CA ILE A 252 -0.76 13.46 8.79
C ILE A 252 -1.98 12.59 8.47
N THR A 253 -3.00 13.19 7.86
CA THR A 253 -4.20 12.48 7.39
C THR A 253 -4.75 13.12 6.13
N GLY A 254 -5.25 12.32 5.19
CA GLY A 254 -5.76 12.76 3.89
C GLY A 254 -4.68 13.03 2.84
N ALA A 255 -3.41 12.79 3.15
CA ALA A 255 -2.32 13.00 2.22
C ALA A 255 -2.27 11.90 1.15
N ILE A 256 -1.94 12.31 -0.07
CA ILE A 256 -1.53 11.44 -1.16
C ILE A 256 -0.04 11.70 -1.37
N LEU A 257 0.80 10.80 -0.89
CA LEU A 257 2.26 10.97 -0.90
C LEU A 257 2.86 10.31 -2.15
N PRO A 258 3.34 11.08 -3.13
CA PRO A 258 4.04 10.54 -4.28
C PRO A 258 5.38 9.93 -3.86
N ILE A 259 5.64 8.70 -4.34
CA ILE A 259 6.93 8.02 -4.21
C ILE A 259 7.36 7.64 -5.62
N ASP A 260 7.72 8.62 -6.42
CA ASP A 260 7.74 8.49 -7.88
C ASP A 260 8.92 9.20 -8.56
N GLY A 261 9.83 9.78 -7.79
CA GLY A 261 10.99 10.49 -8.31
C GLY A 261 10.65 11.76 -9.10
N GLY A 262 9.45 12.32 -8.90
CA GLY A 262 8.97 13.53 -9.56
C GLY A 262 8.24 13.30 -10.87
N ILE A 263 7.97 12.04 -11.26
CA ILE A 263 7.35 11.76 -12.57
C ILE A 263 5.94 12.35 -12.71
N HIS A 264 5.20 12.51 -11.60
CA HIS A 264 3.85 13.09 -11.64
C HIS A 264 3.81 14.60 -11.97
N ILE A 265 4.94 15.29 -11.82
CA ILE A 265 5.10 16.72 -12.17
C ILE A 265 5.99 16.91 -13.41
N ALA A 266 6.49 15.81 -14.00
CA ALA A 266 7.21 15.89 -15.25
C ALA A 266 6.24 16.29 -16.36
N THR A 267 6.33 17.51 -16.81
CA THR A 267 5.66 17.99 -18.01
C THR A 267 6.45 17.52 -19.24
N GLY A 268 5.84 17.55 -20.42
CA GLY A 268 6.53 17.27 -21.68
C GLY A 268 7.69 18.26 -21.95
N PRO A 269 8.21 18.30 -23.19
CA PRO A 269 9.32 19.20 -23.53
C PRO A 269 8.99 20.63 -23.10
N GLU A 270 10.02 21.32 -22.59
CA GLU A 270 9.88 22.70 -22.16
C GLU A 270 9.37 23.57 -23.30
N ILE A 271 8.29 24.31 -23.05
CA ILE A 271 7.58 25.08 -24.10
C ILE A 271 8.27 26.42 -24.38
N PHE A 272 9.19 26.83 -23.50
CA PHE A 272 9.84 28.15 -23.52
C PHE A 272 11.36 28.11 -23.76
N GLU A 273 11.90 26.96 -24.17
CA GLU A 273 13.29 26.83 -24.65
C GLU A 273 13.38 26.86 -26.17
#